data_8544015dac6a1c74f5f2f15c7a5c18c1
#
_entry.id   8544015dac6a1c74f5f2f15c7a5c18c1
#
_cell.length_a   1.000
_cell.length_b   1.000
_cell.length_c   1.000
_cell.angle_alpha   90.00
_cell.angle_beta   90.00
_cell.angle_gamma   90.00
#
_symmetry.space_group_name_H-M   'P 1'
#
loop_
_entity.id
_entity.type
_entity.pdbx_description
1 polymer ?
#
loop_
_entity_poly.entity_id
_entity_poly.type
_entity_poly.pdbx_seq_one_letter_code
_entity_poly.pdbx_strand_id
1 'polypeptide(L)'
;MDAATRDRNIATWLGDAPQPVRDTTNRLLERIAFLRAEQTIYPAQDDILNALAYTPADQVKVVILGQDPYHGPNQAMGLSFSVPATQTKLPPSLRNIYKELKADLGCPIPATGDLTPWAQQGVLLLNTTLTVREHAANSHAKLGWSTLTDYVIERCCQLPQPVVFLAWGRFAQQMVEGKLAATGAGKATGKFCLASTHPSPLSANRATAELPAFMGSRPFSAANRLLEQHGSTPVNWICLG
;
A
#
# COMPACT_ATOMS: atom_id res chain seq x y z
N MET A 1 13.56 10.35 7.31
CA MET A 1 14.45 9.81 6.22
C MET A 1 15.08 11.01 5.54
N ASP A 2 16.41 10.99 5.33
CA ASP A 2 17.10 12.02 4.58
C ASP A 2 16.84 11.89 3.05
N ALA A 3 17.10 12.99 2.30
CA ALA A 3 16.82 13.05 0.86
C ALA A 3 17.63 12.01 0.05
N ALA A 4 18.89 11.79 0.39
CA ALA A 4 19.74 10.85 -0.34
C ALA A 4 19.26 9.39 -0.18
N THR A 5 18.81 9.01 1.01
CA THR A 5 18.20 7.71 1.27
C THR A 5 16.87 7.56 0.53
N ARG A 6 16.04 8.62 0.53
CA ARG A 6 14.79 8.67 -0.22
C ARG A 6 15.02 8.41 -1.71
N ASP A 7 15.92 9.17 -2.32
CA ASP A 7 16.19 9.07 -3.76
C ASP A 7 16.77 7.70 -4.14
N ARG A 8 17.68 7.17 -3.33
CA ARG A 8 18.23 5.82 -3.51
C ARG A 8 17.13 4.76 -3.45
N ASN A 9 16.21 4.84 -2.49
CA ASN A 9 15.12 3.87 -2.35
C ASN A 9 14.16 3.93 -3.54
N ILE A 10 13.78 5.14 -3.99
CA ILE A 10 12.96 5.32 -5.19
C ILE A 10 13.70 4.77 -6.42
N ALA A 11 15.02 4.93 -6.52
CA ALA A 11 15.80 4.39 -7.62
C ALA A 11 15.79 2.86 -7.69
N THR A 12 15.57 2.13 -6.58
CA THR A 12 15.38 0.67 -6.62
C THR A 12 14.14 0.25 -7.43
N TRP A 13 13.17 1.14 -7.55
CA TRP A 13 11.95 0.94 -8.32
C TRP A 13 12.06 1.47 -9.75
N LEU A 14 12.59 2.68 -9.91
CA LEU A 14 12.52 3.44 -11.15
C LEU A 14 13.82 3.43 -11.96
N GLY A 15 14.95 3.03 -11.36
CA GLY A 15 16.25 3.04 -12.04
C GLY A 15 16.25 2.21 -13.32
N ASP A 16 15.75 0.98 -13.22
CA ASP A 16 15.64 0.04 -14.35
C ASP A 16 14.23 -0.02 -14.95
N ALA A 17 13.32 0.88 -14.55
CA ALA A 17 11.98 0.89 -15.08
C ALA A 17 11.97 1.21 -16.58
N PRO A 18 11.03 0.65 -17.37
CA PRO A 18 10.88 1.00 -18.77
C PRO A 18 10.74 2.51 -18.97
N GLN A 19 11.34 3.05 -20.05
CA GLN A 19 11.30 4.48 -20.33
C GLN A 19 9.88 5.09 -20.29
N PRO A 20 8.83 4.43 -20.85
CA PRO A 20 7.47 4.96 -20.76
C PRO A 20 6.94 5.11 -19.31
N VAL A 21 7.36 4.24 -18.38
CA VAL A 21 6.99 4.33 -16.96
C VAL A 21 7.65 5.56 -16.33
N ARG A 22 8.96 5.73 -16.54
CA ARG A 22 9.72 6.90 -16.04
C ARG A 22 9.16 8.21 -16.57
N ASP A 23 8.96 8.31 -17.89
CA ASP A 23 8.47 9.53 -18.54
C ASP A 23 7.04 9.86 -18.07
N THR A 24 6.19 8.85 -17.94
CA THR A 24 4.82 9.07 -17.43
C THR A 24 4.84 9.52 -15.98
N THR A 25 5.69 8.91 -15.14
CA THR A 25 5.82 9.31 -13.73
C THR A 25 6.27 10.77 -13.62
N ASN A 26 7.31 11.18 -14.34
CA ASN A 26 7.81 12.55 -14.31
C ASN A 26 6.74 13.55 -14.79
N ARG A 27 6.09 13.28 -15.93
CA ARG A 27 4.99 14.12 -16.43
C ARG A 27 3.84 14.27 -15.46
N LEU A 28 3.50 13.19 -14.72
CA LEU A 28 2.45 13.24 -13.71
C LEU A 28 2.87 14.09 -12.51
N LEU A 29 4.09 13.96 -12.03
CA LEU A 29 4.61 14.79 -10.93
C LEU A 29 4.63 16.27 -11.29
N GLU A 30 5.08 16.63 -12.50
CA GLU A 30 5.06 17.99 -13.03
C GLU A 30 3.62 18.52 -13.18
N ARG A 31 2.73 17.69 -13.73
CA ARG A 31 1.31 18.04 -13.88
C ARG A 31 0.64 18.30 -12.53
N ILE A 32 0.90 17.46 -11.53
CA ILE A 32 0.35 17.66 -10.19
C ILE A 32 0.90 18.95 -9.56
N ALA A 33 2.20 19.21 -9.69
CA ALA A 33 2.80 20.46 -9.22
C ALA A 33 2.13 21.69 -9.85
N PHE A 34 1.86 21.66 -11.17
CA PHE A 34 1.13 22.71 -11.87
C PHE A 34 -0.30 22.89 -11.36
N LEU A 35 -1.05 21.78 -11.23
CA LEU A 35 -2.45 21.82 -10.78
C LEU A 35 -2.62 22.35 -9.35
N ARG A 36 -1.58 22.25 -8.51
CA ARG A 36 -1.60 22.78 -7.13
C ARG A 36 -1.71 24.31 -7.07
N ALA A 37 -1.45 25.03 -8.15
CA ALA A 37 -1.67 26.47 -8.21
C ALA A 37 -3.17 26.85 -8.08
N GLU A 38 -4.06 25.94 -8.51
CA GLU A 38 -5.50 26.17 -8.56
C GLU A 38 -6.32 25.24 -7.67
N GLN A 39 -5.72 24.13 -7.21
CA GLN A 39 -6.43 23.07 -6.51
C GLN A 39 -5.63 22.57 -5.30
N THR A 40 -6.32 22.32 -4.20
CA THR A 40 -5.74 21.57 -3.07
C THR A 40 -5.69 20.08 -3.43
N ILE A 41 -4.48 19.52 -3.50
CA ILE A 41 -4.23 18.13 -3.89
C ILE A 41 -3.46 17.44 -2.77
N TYR A 42 -3.87 16.23 -2.42
CA TYR A 42 -3.21 15.38 -1.44
C TYR A 42 -2.57 14.14 -2.08
N PRO A 43 -1.51 13.59 -1.48
CA PRO A 43 -0.68 14.13 -0.40
C PRO A 43 0.14 15.36 -0.85
N ALA A 44 1.00 15.91 0.02
CA ALA A 44 1.98 16.94 -0.36
C ALA A 44 2.86 16.44 -1.51
N GLN A 45 3.47 17.36 -2.27
CA GLN A 45 4.24 17.01 -3.48
C GLN A 45 5.36 16.00 -3.18
N ASP A 46 6.10 16.24 -2.11
CA ASP A 46 7.22 15.40 -1.70
C ASP A 46 6.77 14.05 -1.14
N ASP A 47 5.51 13.90 -0.74
CA ASP A 47 4.97 12.68 -0.18
C ASP A 47 4.38 11.72 -1.21
N ILE A 48 4.20 12.14 -2.48
CA ILE A 48 3.51 11.35 -3.51
C ILE A 48 4.12 9.94 -3.67
N LEU A 49 5.45 9.83 -3.62
CA LEU A 49 6.19 8.59 -3.80
C LEU A 49 6.65 7.95 -2.47
N ASN A 50 6.07 8.32 -1.32
CA ASN A 50 6.52 7.83 -0.01
C ASN A 50 6.43 6.30 0.12
N ALA A 51 5.45 5.65 -0.49
CA ALA A 51 5.37 4.19 -0.49
C ALA A 51 6.65 3.55 -1.05
N LEU A 52 7.19 4.10 -2.15
CA LEU A 52 8.42 3.62 -2.78
C LEU A 52 9.67 4.07 -2.00
N ALA A 53 9.61 5.25 -1.40
CA ALA A 53 10.72 5.81 -0.63
C ALA A 53 10.96 5.07 0.69
N TYR A 54 9.89 4.69 1.41
CA TYR A 54 10.02 3.96 2.67
C TYR A 54 10.25 2.47 2.50
N THR A 55 9.83 1.89 1.36
CA THR A 55 9.95 0.45 1.09
C THR A 55 10.69 0.24 -0.23
N PRO A 56 12.04 0.13 -0.22
CA PRO A 56 12.80 -0.18 -1.42
C PRO A 56 12.47 -1.58 -1.94
N ALA A 57 12.61 -1.80 -3.26
CA ALA A 57 12.14 -3.01 -3.94
C ALA A 57 12.74 -4.31 -3.38
N ASP A 58 14.02 -4.30 -3.05
CA ASP A 58 14.76 -5.44 -2.48
C ASP A 58 14.35 -5.80 -1.05
N GLN A 59 13.61 -4.91 -0.36
CA GLN A 59 13.16 -5.14 1.02
C GLN A 59 11.67 -5.48 1.12
N VAL A 60 10.94 -5.53 0.00
CA VAL A 60 9.51 -5.85 0.02
C VAL A 60 9.26 -7.25 0.57
N LYS A 61 8.40 -7.33 1.57
CA LYS A 61 7.89 -8.58 2.19
C LYS A 61 6.39 -8.71 2.04
N VAL A 62 5.68 -7.60 2.26
CA VAL A 62 4.22 -7.54 2.20
C VAL A 62 3.80 -6.38 1.32
N VAL A 63 2.73 -6.56 0.55
CA VAL A 63 2.12 -5.48 -0.25
C VAL A 63 0.69 -5.30 0.22
N ILE A 64 0.32 -4.08 0.60
CA ILE A 64 -1.06 -3.70 0.95
C ILE A 64 -1.51 -2.63 -0.04
N LEU A 65 -2.56 -2.93 -0.82
CA LEU A 65 -3.07 -2.00 -1.83
C LEU A 65 -4.25 -1.19 -1.29
N GLY A 66 -4.12 0.13 -1.38
CA GLY A 66 -5.22 1.09 -1.27
C GLY A 66 -5.69 1.54 -2.65
N GLN A 67 -6.81 2.24 -2.73
CA GLN A 67 -7.36 2.76 -3.98
C GLN A 67 -6.79 4.15 -4.29
N ASP A 68 -7.11 5.14 -3.49
CA ASP A 68 -6.63 6.52 -3.57
C ASP A 68 -6.32 7.08 -2.18
N PRO A 69 -5.56 8.19 -2.09
CA PRO A 69 -5.25 8.79 -0.79
C PRO A 69 -6.50 9.32 -0.09
N TYR A 70 -6.42 9.49 1.22
CA TYR A 70 -7.43 10.25 1.95
C TYR A 70 -7.54 11.67 1.38
N HIS A 71 -8.76 12.15 1.16
CA HIS A 71 -9.04 13.45 0.54
C HIS A 71 -9.40 14.55 1.55
N GLY A 72 -9.31 14.26 2.83
CA GLY A 72 -9.45 15.26 3.90
C GLY A 72 -8.12 15.92 4.24
N PRO A 73 -8.15 17.13 4.84
CA PRO A 73 -6.94 17.87 5.19
C PRO A 73 -6.07 17.09 6.20
N ASN A 74 -4.75 17.16 5.99
CA ASN A 74 -3.74 16.58 6.88
C ASN A 74 -3.86 15.07 7.12
N GLN A 75 -4.46 14.31 6.19
CA GLN A 75 -4.63 12.85 6.32
C GLN A 75 -3.67 12.05 5.45
N ALA A 76 -3.58 12.39 4.17
CA ALA A 76 -2.73 11.64 3.25
C ALA A 76 -1.25 11.98 3.45
N MET A 77 -0.42 10.94 3.49
CA MET A 77 1.02 11.03 3.66
C MET A 77 1.80 10.14 2.67
N GLY A 78 1.16 9.76 1.56
CA GLY A 78 1.77 8.92 0.51
C GLY A 78 1.88 7.44 0.84
N LEU A 79 1.28 6.99 1.93
CA LEU A 79 1.17 5.59 2.35
C LEU A 79 -0.31 5.21 2.43
N SER A 80 -0.70 4.08 1.81
CA SER A 80 -2.08 3.61 1.86
C SER A 80 -2.52 3.33 3.31
N PHE A 81 -3.75 3.72 3.66
CA PHE A 81 -4.36 3.59 4.99
C PHE A 81 -3.70 4.37 6.12
N SER A 82 -2.50 4.92 5.93
CA SER A 82 -1.74 5.68 6.93
C SER A 82 -2.20 7.14 7.01
N VAL A 83 -2.14 7.69 8.22
CA VAL A 83 -2.28 9.12 8.48
C VAL A 83 -1.14 9.58 9.39
N PRO A 84 -0.72 10.86 9.32
CA PRO A 84 0.32 11.39 10.21
C PRO A 84 0.00 11.18 11.69
N ALA A 85 1.04 10.99 12.53
CA ALA A 85 0.88 10.80 13.97
C ALA A 85 0.14 11.96 14.67
N THR A 86 0.13 13.14 14.06
CA THR A 86 -0.63 14.31 14.53
C THR A 86 -2.15 14.18 14.34
N GLN A 87 -2.60 13.18 13.59
CA GLN A 87 -4.02 12.94 13.33
C GLN A 87 -4.64 12.22 14.53
N THR A 88 -5.44 12.94 15.33
CA THR A 88 -6.06 12.40 16.55
C THR A 88 -7.27 11.50 16.25
N LYS A 89 -7.94 11.71 15.11
CA LYS A 89 -9.10 10.91 14.68
C LYS A 89 -8.72 9.94 13.57
N LEU A 90 -8.57 8.69 13.92
CA LEU A 90 -8.24 7.64 12.95
C LEU A 90 -9.35 7.42 11.93
N PRO A 91 -9.03 7.29 10.64
CA PRO A 91 -9.98 6.94 9.60
C PRO A 91 -10.72 5.61 9.89
N PRO A 92 -11.97 5.46 9.44
CA PRO A 92 -12.78 4.28 9.77
C PRO A 92 -12.16 2.95 9.32
N SER A 93 -11.53 2.90 8.14
CA SER A 93 -10.86 1.69 7.66
C SER A 93 -9.65 1.34 8.52
N LEU A 94 -8.82 2.32 8.91
CA LEU A 94 -7.67 2.12 9.78
C LEU A 94 -8.08 1.62 11.17
N ARG A 95 -9.20 2.14 11.71
CA ARG A 95 -9.74 1.61 12.98
C ARG A 95 -10.12 0.13 12.88
N ASN A 96 -10.67 -0.32 11.76
CA ASN A 96 -10.98 -1.73 11.55
C ASN A 96 -9.71 -2.57 11.34
N ILE A 97 -8.70 -2.04 10.63
CA ILE A 97 -7.39 -2.68 10.53
C ILE A 97 -6.79 -2.92 11.92
N TYR A 98 -6.85 -1.94 12.82
CA TYR A 98 -6.33 -2.08 14.18
C TYR A 98 -7.17 -3.01 15.07
N LYS A 99 -8.50 -3.09 14.87
CA LYS A 99 -9.33 -4.09 15.54
C LYS A 99 -8.94 -5.50 15.14
N GLU A 100 -8.75 -5.72 13.84
CA GLU A 100 -8.32 -7.02 13.33
C GLU A 100 -6.89 -7.35 13.78
N LEU A 101 -5.97 -6.37 13.79
CA LEU A 101 -4.62 -6.53 14.32
C LEU A 101 -4.64 -7.02 15.78
N LYS A 102 -5.47 -6.37 16.62
CA LYS A 102 -5.65 -6.78 18.02
C LYS A 102 -6.24 -8.20 18.14
N ALA A 103 -7.24 -8.53 17.33
CA ALA A 103 -7.88 -9.83 17.35
C ALA A 103 -6.96 -10.95 16.86
N ASP A 104 -6.11 -10.68 15.88
CA ASP A 104 -5.17 -11.62 15.27
C ASP A 104 -3.94 -11.88 16.16
N LEU A 105 -3.35 -10.82 16.72
CA LEU A 105 -2.06 -10.88 17.42
C LEU A 105 -2.14 -10.70 18.94
N GLY A 106 -3.32 -10.40 19.49
CA GLY A 106 -3.51 -10.17 20.93
C GLY A 106 -2.85 -8.90 21.47
N CYS A 107 -2.45 -7.98 20.61
CA CYS A 107 -1.75 -6.74 20.97
C CYS A 107 -2.71 -5.60 21.36
N PRO A 108 -2.24 -4.54 22.05
CA PRO A 108 -3.01 -3.31 22.21
C PRO A 108 -3.33 -2.66 20.87
N ILE A 109 -4.41 -1.87 20.84
CA ILE A 109 -4.69 -1.02 19.66
C ILE A 109 -3.64 0.11 19.65
N PRO A 110 -2.94 0.34 18.50
CA PRO A 110 -1.97 1.42 18.39
C PRO A 110 -2.58 2.79 18.67
N ALA A 111 -1.82 3.66 19.33
CA ALA A 111 -2.24 5.02 19.65
C ALA A 111 -2.12 5.98 18.47
N THR A 112 -1.26 5.68 17.50
CA THR A 112 -1.00 6.49 16.30
C THR A 112 -1.61 5.87 15.06
N GLY A 113 -1.91 6.70 14.04
CA GLY A 113 -2.31 6.25 12.71
C GLY A 113 -1.16 6.18 11.70
N ASP A 114 0.06 6.43 12.14
CA ASP A 114 1.25 6.43 11.29
C ASP A 114 1.78 5.00 11.10
N LEU A 115 1.66 4.50 9.87
CA LEU A 115 2.13 3.17 9.46
C LEU A 115 3.56 3.18 8.89
N THR A 116 4.29 4.29 8.99
CA THR A 116 5.70 4.38 8.55
C THR A 116 6.57 3.25 9.14
N PRO A 117 6.42 2.83 10.42
CA PRO A 117 7.18 1.70 10.96
C PRO A 117 6.90 0.36 10.26
N TRP A 118 5.73 0.16 9.67
CA TRP A 118 5.47 -1.00 8.82
C TRP A 118 6.20 -0.88 7.48
N ALA A 119 6.11 0.30 6.84
CA ALA A 119 6.77 0.53 5.56
C ALA A 119 8.30 0.33 5.66
N GLN A 120 8.92 0.79 6.73
CA GLN A 120 10.36 0.61 7.00
C GLN A 120 10.79 -0.85 7.23
N GLN A 121 9.86 -1.76 7.47
CA GLN A 121 10.11 -3.20 7.61
C GLN A 121 9.84 -4.00 6.33
N GLY A 122 9.49 -3.34 5.24
CA GLY A 122 9.20 -3.99 3.96
C GLY A 122 7.72 -4.19 3.67
N VAL A 123 6.82 -3.46 4.34
CA VAL A 123 5.39 -3.42 4.00
C VAL A 123 5.15 -2.29 3.00
N LEU A 124 5.01 -2.62 1.72
CA LEU A 124 4.68 -1.66 0.68
C LEU A 124 3.21 -1.23 0.80
N LEU A 125 2.99 -0.03 1.32
CA LEU A 125 1.67 0.58 1.50
C LEU A 125 1.34 1.45 0.28
N LEU A 126 0.88 0.83 -0.82
CA LEU A 126 0.71 1.46 -2.12
C LEU A 126 -0.76 1.76 -2.42
N ASN A 127 -1.09 3.01 -2.77
CA ASN A 127 -2.34 3.32 -3.44
C ASN A 127 -2.21 3.12 -4.95
N THR A 128 -3.27 2.68 -5.63
CA THR A 128 -3.29 2.52 -7.09
C THR A 128 -3.43 3.86 -7.82
N THR A 129 -3.92 4.88 -7.14
CA THR A 129 -3.90 6.29 -7.57
C THR A 129 -3.16 7.09 -6.50
N LEU A 130 -2.07 7.79 -6.86
CA LEU A 130 -1.16 8.36 -5.86
C LEU A 130 -1.55 9.77 -5.39
N THR A 131 -2.51 10.41 -6.03
CA THR A 131 -2.96 11.76 -5.67
C THR A 131 -4.48 11.87 -5.75
N VAL A 132 -5.03 12.83 -5.01
CA VAL A 132 -6.47 13.11 -4.98
C VAL A 132 -6.70 14.59 -4.74
N ARG A 133 -7.75 15.18 -5.32
CA ARG A 133 -8.18 16.53 -5.00
C ARG A 133 -8.93 16.55 -3.67
N GLU A 134 -8.77 17.61 -2.90
CA GLU A 134 -9.48 17.81 -1.65
C GLU A 134 -10.98 17.59 -1.80
N HIS A 135 -11.57 16.85 -0.86
CA HIS A 135 -12.99 16.47 -0.80
C HIS A 135 -13.57 15.77 -2.03
N ALA A 136 -12.73 15.29 -2.95
CA ALA A 136 -13.17 14.65 -4.20
C ALA A 136 -12.51 13.28 -4.41
N ALA A 137 -13.01 12.26 -3.71
CA ALA A 137 -12.55 10.87 -3.89
C ALA A 137 -12.55 10.46 -5.37
N ASN A 138 -11.56 9.67 -5.77
CA ASN A 138 -11.35 9.20 -7.15
C ASN A 138 -11.12 10.29 -8.22
N SER A 139 -10.97 11.56 -7.82
CA SER A 139 -10.81 12.68 -8.78
C SER A 139 -9.62 12.51 -9.73
N HIS A 140 -8.58 11.79 -9.34
CA HIS A 140 -7.37 11.55 -10.13
C HIS A 140 -7.24 10.12 -10.68
N ALA A 141 -8.29 9.29 -10.58
CA ALA A 141 -8.27 7.90 -11.04
C ALA A 141 -7.92 7.74 -12.53
N LYS A 142 -8.21 8.77 -13.36
CA LYS A 142 -7.94 8.76 -14.81
C LYS A 142 -6.71 9.57 -15.22
N LEU A 143 -5.88 10.04 -14.29
CA LEU A 143 -4.69 10.83 -14.63
C LEU A 143 -3.55 10.01 -15.23
N GLY A 144 -3.54 8.69 -15.02
CA GLY A 144 -2.52 7.78 -15.56
C GLY A 144 -1.56 7.21 -14.51
N TRP A 145 -1.85 7.35 -13.21
CA TRP A 145 -1.04 6.73 -12.13
C TRP A 145 -0.91 5.22 -12.28
N SER A 146 -1.90 4.55 -12.92
CA SER A 146 -1.85 3.11 -13.19
C SER A 146 -0.60 2.67 -13.96
N THR A 147 -0.03 3.51 -14.84
CA THR A 147 1.21 3.18 -15.53
C THR A 147 2.35 2.89 -14.56
N LEU A 148 2.48 3.68 -13.49
CA LEU A 148 3.48 3.46 -12.46
C LEU A 148 3.06 2.33 -11.51
N THR A 149 1.83 2.38 -10.99
CA THR A 149 1.41 1.46 -9.92
C THR A 149 1.26 0.03 -10.41
N ASP A 150 0.79 -0.17 -11.65
CA ASP A 150 0.78 -1.49 -12.31
C ASP A 150 2.18 -2.05 -12.49
N TYR A 151 3.14 -1.23 -12.92
CA TYR A 151 4.54 -1.61 -13.02
C TYR A 151 5.11 -2.03 -11.66
N VAL A 152 4.85 -1.25 -10.60
CA VAL A 152 5.33 -1.56 -9.24
C VAL A 152 4.76 -2.90 -8.74
N ILE A 153 3.46 -3.15 -8.93
CA ILE A 153 2.82 -4.40 -8.52
C ILE A 153 3.38 -5.59 -9.32
N GLU A 154 3.55 -5.43 -10.64
CA GLU A 154 4.16 -6.44 -11.50
C GLU A 154 5.60 -6.75 -11.08
N ARG A 155 6.39 -5.72 -10.77
CA ARG A 155 7.74 -5.90 -10.24
C ARG A 155 7.71 -6.66 -8.92
N CYS A 156 6.76 -6.40 -8.01
CA CYS A 156 6.60 -7.18 -6.78
C CYS A 156 6.34 -8.67 -7.05
N CYS A 157 5.64 -9.02 -8.13
CA CYS A 157 5.45 -10.40 -8.55
C CYS A 157 6.74 -11.07 -9.05
N GLN A 158 7.71 -10.29 -9.53
CA GLN A 158 8.97 -10.77 -10.13
C GLN A 158 10.17 -10.71 -9.18
N LEU A 159 10.03 -10.13 -7.99
CA LEU A 159 11.12 -10.07 -7.01
C LEU A 159 11.61 -11.47 -6.61
N PRO A 160 12.92 -11.67 -6.35
CA PRO A 160 13.44 -12.98 -5.98
C PRO A 160 12.97 -13.45 -4.59
N GLN A 161 12.74 -12.52 -3.65
CA GLN A 161 12.31 -12.83 -2.30
C GLN A 161 10.80 -13.17 -2.22
N PRO A 162 10.36 -13.87 -1.16
CA PRO A 162 8.95 -14.10 -0.89
C PRO A 162 8.19 -12.79 -0.71
N VAL A 163 7.00 -12.69 -1.31
CA VAL A 163 6.11 -11.52 -1.16
C VAL A 163 4.68 -11.98 -0.87
N VAL A 164 4.07 -11.43 0.17
CA VAL A 164 2.69 -11.67 0.53
C VAL A 164 1.85 -10.44 0.20
N PHE A 165 0.88 -10.60 -0.70
CA PHE A 165 -0.10 -9.56 -1.03
C PHE A 165 -1.30 -9.67 -0.10
N LEU A 166 -1.58 -8.64 0.69
CA LEU A 166 -2.81 -8.50 1.46
C LEU A 166 -3.81 -7.72 0.60
N ALA A 167 -4.67 -8.45 -0.10
CA ALA A 167 -5.62 -7.91 -1.07
C ALA A 167 -6.98 -7.67 -0.41
N TRP A 168 -7.18 -6.47 0.12
CA TRP A 168 -8.39 -6.09 0.84
C TRP A 168 -9.43 -5.46 -0.10
N GLY A 169 -10.48 -6.23 -0.40
CA GLY A 169 -11.55 -5.89 -1.31
C GLY A 169 -11.36 -6.44 -2.72
N ARG A 170 -12.47 -6.56 -3.44
CA ARG A 170 -12.51 -7.19 -4.77
C ARG A 170 -11.56 -6.54 -5.78
N PHE A 171 -11.47 -5.21 -5.76
CA PHE A 171 -10.58 -4.47 -6.65
C PHE A 171 -9.10 -4.87 -6.44
N ALA A 172 -8.63 -4.87 -5.19
CA ALA A 172 -7.26 -5.26 -4.86
C ALA A 172 -6.99 -6.74 -5.19
N GLN A 173 -7.95 -7.63 -4.89
CA GLN A 173 -7.87 -9.05 -5.24
C GLN A 173 -7.69 -9.25 -6.74
N GLN A 174 -8.60 -8.70 -7.56
CA GLN A 174 -8.56 -8.87 -9.02
C GLN A 174 -7.27 -8.32 -9.63
N MET A 175 -6.79 -7.19 -9.13
CA MET A 175 -5.54 -6.60 -9.58
C MET A 175 -4.34 -7.50 -9.27
N VAL A 176 -4.21 -7.98 -8.03
CA VAL A 176 -3.11 -8.86 -7.62
C VAL A 176 -3.16 -10.18 -8.39
N GLU A 177 -4.31 -10.86 -8.41
CA GLU A 177 -4.48 -12.14 -9.12
C GLU A 177 -4.21 -12.02 -10.61
N GLY A 178 -4.67 -10.93 -11.24
CA GLY A 178 -4.37 -10.63 -12.64
C GLY A 178 -2.87 -10.47 -12.92
N LYS A 179 -2.14 -9.75 -12.04
CA LYS A 179 -0.70 -9.58 -12.19
C LYS A 179 0.08 -10.88 -11.90
N LEU A 180 -0.33 -11.66 -10.89
CA LEU A 180 0.26 -12.98 -10.63
C LEU A 180 0.09 -13.91 -11.83
N ALA A 181 -1.12 -13.96 -12.41
CA ALA A 181 -1.39 -14.77 -13.60
C ALA A 181 -0.57 -14.31 -14.82
N ALA A 182 -0.51 -13.00 -15.08
CA ALA A 182 0.21 -12.43 -16.22
C ALA A 182 1.73 -12.66 -16.15
N THR A 183 2.30 -12.70 -14.94
CA THR A 183 3.75 -12.92 -14.72
C THR A 183 4.11 -14.39 -14.50
N GLY A 184 3.13 -15.29 -14.42
CA GLY A 184 3.34 -16.69 -14.03
C GLY A 184 3.82 -16.85 -12.58
N ALA A 185 3.70 -15.80 -11.77
CA ALA A 185 4.09 -15.83 -10.37
C ALA A 185 3.01 -16.50 -9.50
N GLY A 186 3.43 -17.10 -8.40
CA GLY A 186 2.53 -17.76 -7.47
C GLY A 186 3.28 -18.46 -6.35
N LYS A 187 2.62 -19.40 -5.68
CA LYS A 187 3.21 -20.10 -4.52
C LYS A 187 4.55 -20.76 -4.83
N ALA A 188 4.71 -21.33 -6.02
CA ALA A 188 5.96 -21.96 -6.45
C ALA A 188 7.12 -20.96 -6.59
N THR A 189 6.82 -19.69 -6.81
CA THR A 189 7.80 -18.58 -6.87
C THR A 189 7.82 -17.72 -5.61
N GLY A 190 7.22 -18.21 -4.51
CA GLY A 190 7.16 -17.46 -3.24
C GLY A 190 6.24 -16.26 -3.26
N LYS A 191 5.21 -16.23 -4.10
CA LYS A 191 4.21 -15.14 -4.16
C LYS A 191 2.85 -15.63 -3.68
N PHE A 192 2.28 -14.93 -2.71
CA PHE A 192 1.07 -15.33 -2.01
C PHE A 192 0.06 -14.20 -2.02
N CYS A 193 -1.20 -14.51 -2.28
CA CYS A 193 -2.32 -13.57 -2.15
C CYS A 193 -3.24 -14.02 -0.98
N LEU A 194 -3.38 -13.18 0.03
CA LEU A 194 -4.34 -13.32 1.12
C LEU A 194 -5.45 -12.28 0.89
N ALA A 195 -6.61 -12.76 0.43
CA ALA A 195 -7.72 -11.89 0.06
C ALA A 195 -8.83 -11.92 1.10
N SER A 196 -9.45 -10.77 1.36
CA SER A 196 -10.65 -10.61 2.17
C SER A 196 -11.47 -9.42 1.66
N THR A 197 -12.66 -9.18 2.22
CA THR A 197 -13.39 -7.94 1.94
C THR A 197 -12.62 -6.72 2.45
N HIS A 198 -13.01 -5.51 2.00
CA HIS A 198 -12.30 -4.28 2.36
C HIS A 198 -12.52 -3.90 3.84
N PRO A 199 -11.53 -3.33 4.55
CA PRO A 199 -11.65 -2.94 5.96
C PRO A 199 -12.61 -1.77 6.23
N SER A 200 -13.27 -1.21 5.20
CA SER A 200 -14.25 -0.14 5.40
C SER A 200 -15.43 -0.62 6.27
N PRO A 201 -16.09 0.28 7.03
CA PRO A 201 -17.26 -0.08 7.82
C PRO A 201 -18.39 -0.72 7.02
N LEU A 202 -18.46 -0.44 5.71
CA LEU A 202 -19.49 -0.98 4.82
C LEU A 202 -19.32 -2.47 4.53
N SER A 203 -18.09 -3.00 4.61
CA SER A 203 -17.76 -4.35 4.15
C SER A 203 -16.96 -5.19 5.15
N ALA A 204 -16.28 -4.59 6.12
CA ALA A 204 -15.33 -5.30 6.99
C ALA A 204 -15.91 -6.55 7.70
N ASN A 205 -17.20 -6.51 8.07
CA ASN A 205 -17.88 -7.62 8.75
C ASN A 205 -18.70 -8.52 7.82
N ARG A 206 -18.62 -8.31 6.51
CA ARG A 206 -19.49 -9.00 5.53
C ARG A 206 -18.64 -9.83 4.59
N ALA A 207 -18.76 -11.15 4.67
CA ALA A 207 -18.26 -12.03 3.62
C ALA A 207 -19.11 -11.89 2.35
N THR A 208 -18.52 -12.20 1.22
CA THR A 208 -19.19 -12.36 -0.07
C THR A 208 -19.06 -13.81 -0.54
N ALA A 209 -19.65 -14.16 -1.68
CA ALA A 209 -19.45 -15.50 -2.26
C ALA A 209 -17.98 -15.79 -2.61
N GLU A 210 -17.18 -14.73 -2.86
CA GLU A 210 -15.81 -14.85 -3.35
C GLU A 210 -14.76 -14.53 -2.26
N LEU A 211 -15.12 -13.74 -1.24
CA LEU A 211 -14.19 -13.23 -0.23
C LEU A 211 -14.72 -13.44 1.19
N PRO A 212 -13.88 -13.95 2.10
CA PRO A 212 -14.19 -13.93 3.53
C PRO A 212 -14.28 -12.48 4.04
N ALA A 213 -14.98 -12.28 5.16
CA ALA A 213 -14.99 -11.00 5.83
C ALA A 213 -13.56 -10.57 6.21
N PHE A 214 -13.27 -9.28 6.21
CA PHE A 214 -12.00 -8.74 6.68
C PHE A 214 -11.80 -9.05 8.18
N MET A 215 -12.84 -8.78 8.99
CA MET A 215 -12.83 -9.11 10.41
C MET A 215 -12.81 -10.63 10.61
N GLY A 216 -11.79 -11.12 11.30
CA GLY A 216 -11.55 -12.54 11.53
C GLY A 216 -10.71 -13.24 10.44
N SER A 217 -10.25 -12.53 9.41
CA SER A 217 -9.40 -13.09 8.35
C SER A 217 -7.95 -13.35 8.78
N ARG A 218 -7.51 -12.76 9.91
CA ARG A 218 -6.18 -12.92 10.51
C ARG A 218 -5.03 -12.74 9.52
N PRO A 219 -4.99 -11.62 8.78
CA PRO A 219 -4.04 -11.45 7.68
C PRO A 219 -2.59 -11.27 8.17
N PHE A 220 -2.38 -10.70 9.36
CA PHE A 220 -1.05 -10.35 9.88
C PHE A 220 -0.28 -11.60 10.31
N SER A 221 -0.88 -12.46 11.11
CA SER A 221 -0.27 -13.74 11.51
C SER A 221 -0.10 -14.68 10.31
N ALA A 222 -1.07 -14.69 9.38
CA ALA A 222 -0.99 -15.49 8.17
C ALA A 222 0.16 -15.04 7.25
N ALA A 223 0.35 -13.72 7.08
CA ALA A 223 1.46 -13.18 6.32
C ALA A 223 2.81 -13.59 6.93
N ASN A 224 2.97 -13.43 8.24
CA ASN A 224 4.21 -13.79 8.93
C ASN A 224 4.52 -15.30 8.79
N ARG A 225 3.54 -16.18 8.95
CA ARG A 225 3.73 -17.62 8.72
C ARG A 225 4.24 -17.92 7.32
N LEU A 226 3.68 -17.27 6.29
CA LEU A 226 4.12 -17.48 4.91
C LEU A 226 5.55 -16.96 4.69
N LEU A 227 5.90 -15.81 5.25
CA LEU A 227 7.25 -15.27 5.17
C LEU A 227 8.27 -16.21 5.82
N GLU A 228 8.03 -16.66 7.04
CA GLU A 228 8.91 -17.57 7.78
C GLU A 228 9.06 -18.93 7.09
N GLN A 229 7.96 -19.52 6.60
CA GLN A 229 7.97 -20.77 5.85
C GLN A 229 8.80 -20.70 4.57
N HIS A 230 9.04 -19.51 4.03
CA HIS A 230 9.80 -19.28 2.80
C HIS A 230 11.13 -18.56 3.04
N GLY A 231 11.64 -18.61 4.29
CA GLY A 231 12.97 -18.13 4.63
C GLY A 231 13.10 -16.61 4.75
N SER A 232 12.00 -15.87 4.85
CA SER A 232 12.01 -14.43 5.10
C SER A 232 11.71 -14.12 6.57
N THR A 233 12.19 -12.97 7.03
CA THR A 233 11.90 -12.52 8.41
C THR A 233 10.47 -11.99 8.53
N PRO A 234 9.76 -12.27 9.62
CA PRO A 234 8.43 -11.74 9.85
C PRO A 234 8.41 -10.22 10.00
N VAL A 235 7.24 -9.63 9.83
CA VAL A 235 6.98 -8.21 10.13
C VAL A 235 6.57 -8.07 11.59
N ASN A 236 7.20 -7.15 12.31
CA ASN A 236 6.72 -6.73 13.63
C ASN A 236 5.54 -5.75 13.46
N TRP A 237 4.33 -6.27 13.44
CA TRP A 237 3.11 -5.49 13.27
C TRP A 237 2.76 -4.60 14.46
N ILE A 238 3.33 -4.88 15.65
CA ILE A 238 3.02 -4.18 16.90
C ILE A 238 3.98 -3.03 17.22
N CYS A 239 4.82 -2.63 16.27
CA CYS A 239 5.83 -1.57 16.44
C CYS A 239 5.28 -0.14 16.34
N LEU A 240 3.96 0.05 16.37
CA LEU A 240 3.30 1.35 16.16
C LEU A 240 3.13 2.17 17.46
N GLY A 241 4.00 2.03 18.41
CA GLY A 241 4.12 2.89 19.61
C GLY A 241 3.04 2.65 20.65
#